data_3e6af6bfedbb7acc726fcb4db46c9805
#
_entry.id   3e6af6bfedbb7acc726fcb4db46c9805
#
_cell.length_a   1.000
_cell.length_b   1.000
_cell.length_c   1.000
_cell.angle_alpha   90.00
_cell.angle_beta   90.00
_cell.angle_gamma   90.00
#
_symmetry.space_group_name_H-M   'P 1'
#
loop_
_entity.id
_entity.type
_entity.pdbx_description
1 polymer ?
#
loop_
_entity_poly.entity_id
_entity_poly.type
_entity_poly.pdbx_seq_one_letter_code
_entity_poly.pdbx_strand_id
1 'polypeptide(L)'
;HKGEFVYLIGKVGSGKTSLLKTLYGELDVIDGEAEVLGYNMRSIKRKHIPQLRRKLGIVFQDFQLLTDRTVYNNLEFVLRATGWKNKQEIKERIEEVLDLVGMSNKGYKIPNELSGGEQQRIVIARAVLNSPAIILADEPTGNLDVETGKSIVELLHNICETGSSVVMTTHNLQLLKEYPGRVYRCAEHHITDV
;
A
#
# COMPACT_ATOMS: atom_id res chain seq x y z
N HIS A 1 5.73 -4.16 14.48
CA HIS A 1 7.13 -4.58 14.35
C HIS A 1 7.49 -4.82 12.89
N LYS A 2 8.79 -4.89 12.58
CA LYS A 2 9.26 -5.16 11.21
C LYS A 2 8.79 -6.54 10.75
N GLY A 3 8.24 -6.64 9.53
CA GLY A 3 7.72 -7.90 8.99
C GLY A 3 6.41 -8.37 9.64
N GLU A 4 5.66 -7.47 10.25
CA GLU A 4 4.37 -7.77 10.87
C GLU A 4 3.22 -7.42 9.92
N PHE A 5 2.25 -8.33 9.81
CA PHE A 5 1.00 -8.07 9.09
C PHE A 5 -0.08 -7.65 10.09
N VAL A 6 -0.62 -6.46 9.89
CA VAL A 6 -1.60 -5.84 10.79
C VAL A 6 -2.90 -5.57 10.06
N TYR A 7 -4.00 -6.05 10.59
CA TYR A 7 -5.34 -5.70 10.16
C TYR A 7 -5.92 -4.57 11.01
N LEU A 8 -6.42 -3.55 10.37
CA LEU A 8 -7.23 -2.51 10.99
C LEU A 8 -8.69 -2.71 10.57
N ILE A 9 -9.49 -3.24 11.48
CA ILE A 9 -10.90 -3.54 11.23
C ILE A 9 -11.82 -2.49 11.85
N GLY A 10 -13.05 -2.41 11.35
CA GLY A 10 -14.08 -1.49 11.85
C GLY A 10 -15.14 -1.22 10.81
N LYS A 11 -16.26 -0.69 11.25
CA LYS A 11 -17.37 -0.30 10.36
C LYS A 11 -16.93 0.78 9.36
N VAL A 12 -17.64 0.90 8.25
CA VAL A 12 -17.48 2.03 7.33
C VAL A 12 -17.69 3.34 8.11
N GLY A 13 -16.79 4.30 7.91
CA GLY A 13 -16.85 5.58 8.64
C GLY A 13 -16.22 5.54 10.05
N SER A 14 -15.63 4.45 10.51
CA SER A 14 -14.98 4.38 11.83
C SER A 14 -13.62 5.09 11.92
N GLY A 15 -13.11 5.68 10.82
CA GLY A 15 -11.86 6.44 10.81
C GLY A 15 -10.62 5.67 10.33
N LYS A 16 -10.76 4.43 9.83
CA LYS A 16 -9.62 3.63 9.34
C LYS A 16 -8.80 4.34 8.27
N THR A 17 -9.46 4.84 7.23
CA THR A 17 -8.81 5.62 6.15
C THR A 17 -8.17 6.90 6.70
N SER A 18 -8.82 7.60 7.63
CA SER A 18 -8.26 8.81 8.26
C SER A 18 -6.99 8.49 9.04
N LEU A 19 -6.96 7.37 9.76
CA LEU A 19 -5.75 6.90 10.43
C LEU A 19 -4.62 6.65 9.44
N LEU A 20 -4.88 5.90 8.35
CA LEU A 20 -3.84 5.69 7.32
C LEU A 20 -3.33 7.02 6.74
N LYS A 21 -4.24 7.96 6.44
CA LYS A 21 -3.89 9.30 5.94
C LYS A 21 -3.02 10.08 6.90
N THR A 22 -3.23 9.91 8.20
CA THR A 22 -2.37 10.49 9.23
C THR A 22 -0.96 9.86 9.20
N LEU A 23 -0.86 8.53 9.00
CA LEU A 23 0.43 7.82 8.98
C LEU A 23 1.32 8.24 7.80
N TYR A 24 0.75 8.62 6.64
CA TYR A 24 1.54 9.12 5.51
C TYR A 24 1.52 10.64 5.34
N GLY A 25 1.01 11.37 6.33
CA GLY A 25 1.09 12.83 6.39
C GLY A 25 0.18 13.55 5.40
N GLU A 26 -1.00 13.00 5.09
CA GLU A 26 -2.07 13.71 4.36
C GLU A 26 -2.99 14.44 5.34
N LEU A 27 -3.20 13.89 6.54
CA LEU A 27 -3.90 14.53 7.63
C LEU A 27 -2.93 14.85 8.76
N ASP A 28 -3.09 16.01 9.37
CA ASP A 28 -2.29 16.46 10.50
C ASP A 28 -2.73 15.77 11.80
N VAL A 29 -1.77 15.51 12.69
CA VAL A 29 -2.02 15.10 14.08
C VAL A 29 -2.25 16.36 14.90
N ILE A 30 -3.52 16.60 15.30
CA ILE A 30 -3.89 17.81 16.05
C ILE A 30 -3.56 17.65 17.54
N ASP A 31 -3.78 16.45 18.10
CA ASP A 31 -3.56 16.14 19.50
C ASP A 31 -2.98 14.74 19.68
N GLY A 32 -2.36 14.47 20.83
CA GLY A 32 -1.68 13.23 21.14
C GLY A 32 -0.28 13.12 20.53
N GLU A 33 0.24 11.90 20.54
CA GLU A 33 1.57 11.54 20.03
C GLU A 33 1.44 10.50 18.92
N ALA A 34 2.15 10.70 17.83
CA ALA A 34 2.25 9.73 16.74
C ALA A 34 3.64 9.79 16.12
N GLU A 35 4.27 8.63 16.02
CA GLU A 35 5.58 8.48 15.38
C GLU A 35 5.50 7.43 14.27
N VAL A 36 6.04 7.75 13.10
CA VAL A 36 6.12 6.86 11.96
C VAL A 36 7.55 6.87 11.43
N LEU A 37 8.23 5.73 11.48
CA LEU A 37 9.61 5.56 10.98
C LEU A 37 10.58 6.63 11.50
N GLY A 38 10.46 7.02 12.78
CA GLY A 38 11.27 8.04 13.41
C GLY A 38 10.83 9.49 13.15
N TYR A 39 9.72 9.70 12.42
CA TYR A 39 9.13 11.02 12.23
C TYR A 39 8.01 11.26 13.24
N ASN A 40 8.11 12.30 14.06
CA ASN A 40 7.01 12.76 14.90
C ASN A 40 5.96 13.45 14.01
N MET A 41 4.81 12.81 13.83
CA MET A 41 3.78 13.25 12.89
C MET A 41 3.09 14.54 13.30
N ARG A 42 3.09 14.88 14.59
CA ARG A 42 2.51 16.14 15.09
C ARG A 42 3.37 17.37 14.72
N SER A 43 4.68 17.18 14.59
CA SER A 43 5.62 18.27 14.30
C SER A 43 6.36 18.15 12.97
N ILE A 44 6.02 17.15 12.15
CA ILE A 44 6.67 16.94 10.86
C ILE A 44 6.49 18.16 9.96
N LYS A 45 7.60 18.66 9.42
CA LYS A 45 7.57 19.77 8.47
C LYS A 45 7.19 19.25 7.08
N ARG A 46 6.39 20.01 6.34
CA ARG A 46 5.93 19.64 4.96
C ARG A 46 7.08 19.21 4.04
N LYS A 47 8.26 19.82 4.16
CA LYS A 47 9.44 19.46 3.37
C LYS A 47 9.97 18.04 3.64
N HIS A 48 9.63 17.41 4.78
CA HIS A 48 10.05 16.06 5.15
C HIS A 48 9.00 14.98 4.77
N ILE A 49 7.77 15.38 4.46
CA ILE A 49 6.72 14.43 4.05
C ILE A 49 7.11 13.62 2.81
N PRO A 50 7.72 14.18 1.74
CA PRO A 50 8.18 13.37 0.61
C PRO A 50 9.22 12.31 1.00
N GLN A 51 10.08 12.60 1.98
CA GLN A 51 11.08 11.65 2.48
C GLN A 51 10.43 10.51 3.26
N LEU A 52 9.43 10.81 4.11
CA LEU A 52 8.61 9.80 4.80
C LEU A 52 7.89 8.92 3.78
N ARG A 53 7.20 9.52 2.80
CA ARG A 53 6.42 8.81 1.79
C ARG A 53 7.26 7.89 0.90
N ARG A 54 8.54 8.17 0.67
CA ARG A 54 9.46 7.26 -0.03
C ARG A 54 9.73 5.96 0.72
N LYS A 55 9.58 5.98 2.05
CA LYS A 55 9.73 4.80 2.92
C LYS A 55 8.43 4.03 3.13
N LEU A 56 7.33 4.54 2.59
CA LEU A 56 6.00 3.96 2.66
C LEU A 56 5.54 3.50 1.28
N GLY A 57 4.89 2.36 1.23
CA GLY A 57 4.10 1.94 0.08
C GLY A 57 2.63 2.22 0.35
N ILE A 58 1.90 2.79 -0.60
CA ILE A 58 0.48 3.08 -0.42
C ILE A 58 -0.31 2.35 -1.48
N VAL A 59 -1.27 1.54 -1.04
CA VAL A 59 -2.21 0.78 -1.88
C VAL A 59 -3.60 1.34 -1.65
N PHE A 60 -4.16 2.00 -2.67
CA PHE A 60 -5.49 2.60 -2.62
C PHE A 60 -6.57 1.63 -3.10
N GLN A 61 -7.79 1.82 -2.60
CA GLN A 61 -8.97 1.06 -3.03
C GLN A 61 -9.34 1.32 -4.50
N ASP A 62 -9.19 2.54 -4.98
CA ASP A 62 -9.60 3.04 -6.29
C ASP A 62 -8.46 3.04 -7.34
N PHE A 63 -7.44 2.22 -7.13
CA PHE A 63 -6.26 2.03 -7.98
C PHE A 63 -5.41 3.29 -8.20
N GLN A 64 -5.97 4.42 -8.61
CA GLN A 64 -5.27 5.68 -8.91
C GLN A 64 -4.08 5.50 -9.88
N LEU A 65 -4.28 4.69 -10.93
CA LEU A 65 -3.33 4.53 -12.03
C LEU A 65 -3.55 5.62 -13.07
N LEU A 66 -2.47 6.06 -13.71
CA LEU A 66 -2.53 6.99 -14.82
C LEU A 66 -3.02 6.25 -16.07
N THR A 67 -4.24 6.55 -16.51
CA THR A 67 -4.94 5.80 -17.57
C THR A 67 -4.46 6.12 -18.98
N ASP A 68 -3.73 7.23 -19.14
CA ASP A 68 -3.11 7.70 -20.38
C ASP A 68 -1.72 7.09 -20.63
N ARG A 69 -1.25 6.22 -19.75
CA ARG A 69 0.09 5.63 -19.77
C ARG A 69 0.06 4.12 -19.62
N THR A 70 1.08 3.47 -20.18
CA THR A 70 1.29 2.03 -19.96
C THR A 70 1.60 1.72 -18.50
N VAL A 71 1.45 0.45 -18.11
CA VAL A 71 1.89 -0.06 -16.81
C VAL A 71 3.36 0.30 -16.55
N TYR A 72 4.23 0.03 -17.52
CA TYR A 72 5.66 0.38 -17.42
C TYR A 72 5.85 1.87 -17.12
N ASN A 73 5.19 2.74 -17.87
CA ASN A 73 5.30 4.20 -17.70
C ASN A 73 4.69 4.70 -16.38
N ASN A 74 3.67 4.04 -15.85
CA ASN A 74 3.14 4.30 -14.51
C ASN A 74 4.22 4.07 -13.44
N LEU A 75 4.93 2.95 -13.53
CA LEU A 75 5.98 2.58 -12.58
C LEU A 75 7.24 3.45 -12.76
N GLU A 76 7.68 3.66 -14.00
CA GLU A 76 8.81 4.53 -14.32
C GLU A 76 8.60 5.96 -13.79
N PHE A 77 7.40 6.49 -13.93
CA PHE A 77 7.06 7.83 -13.44
C PHE A 77 7.34 7.97 -11.94
N VAL A 78 6.95 6.98 -11.15
CA VAL A 78 7.18 6.99 -9.69
C VAL A 78 8.67 6.90 -9.36
N LEU A 79 9.42 6.02 -10.01
CA LEU A 79 10.87 5.90 -9.78
C LEU A 79 11.59 7.20 -10.09
N ARG A 80 11.28 7.84 -11.24
CA ARG A 80 11.86 9.15 -11.60
C ARG A 80 11.48 10.25 -10.60
N ALA A 81 10.21 10.31 -10.19
CA ALA A 81 9.72 11.27 -9.21
C ALA A 81 10.39 11.10 -7.84
N THR A 82 10.82 9.89 -7.50
CA THR A 82 11.52 9.56 -6.25
C THR A 82 13.05 9.62 -6.35
N GLY A 83 13.59 10.07 -7.49
CA GLY A 83 15.00 10.43 -7.65
C GLY A 83 15.85 9.42 -8.41
N TRP A 84 15.27 8.34 -8.95
CA TRP A 84 16.01 7.40 -9.79
C TRP A 84 16.36 8.05 -11.15
N LYS A 85 17.63 7.91 -11.58
CA LYS A 85 18.14 8.54 -12.80
C LYS A 85 18.66 7.54 -13.83
N ASN A 86 19.22 6.42 -13.37
CA ASN A 86 19.81 5.41 -14.24
C ASN A 86 18.71 4.62 -14.95
N LYS A 87 18.68 4.68 -16.28
CA LYS A 87 17.65 3.99 -17.09
C LYS A 87 17.69 2.47 -16.95
N GLN A 88 18.88 1.88 -16.82
CA GLN A 88 19.03 0.44 -16.69
C GLN A 88 18.52 -0.05 -15.33
N GLU A 89 18.89 0.64 -14.24
CA GLU A 89 18.40 0.31 -12.89
C GLU A 89 16.87 0.47 -12.79
N ILE A 90 16.30 1.51 -13.42
CA ILE A 90 14.85 1.71 -13.49
C ILE A 90 14.18 0.53 -14.20
N LYS A 91 14.71 0.12 -15.36
CA LYS A 91 14.16 -1.01 -16.12
C LYS A 91 14.21 -2.30 -15.30
N GLU A 92 15.35 -2.63 -14.72
CA GLU A 92 15.53 -3.83 -13.90
C GLU A 92 14.59 -3.83 -12.70
N ARG A 93 14.44 -2.70 -12.03
CA ARG A 93 13.51 -2.58 -10.89
C ARG A 93 12.05 -2.75 -11.29
N ILE A 94 11.63 -2.22 -12.44
CA ILE A 94 10.27 -2.39 -12.95
C ILE A 94 10.03 -3.86 -13.30
N GLU A 95 10.97 -4.52 -13.98
CA GLU A 95 10.87 -5.94 -14.32
C GLU A 95 10.76 -6.80 -13.05
N GLU A 96 11.58 -6.52 -12.03
CA GLU A 96 11.56 -7.22 -10.74
C GLU A 96 10.21 -7.09 -10.03
N VAL A 97 9.65 -5.88 -9.92
CA VAL A 97 8.37 -5.70 -9.24
C VAL A 97 7.18 -6.23 -10.03
N LEU A 98 7.23 -6.20 -11.36
CA LEU A 98 6.22 -6.83 -12.20
C LEU A 98 6.24 -8.36 -12.06
N ASP A 99 7.41 -8.94 -11.96
CA ASP A 99 7.57 -10.38 -11.69
C ASP A 99 7.02 -10.74 -10.30
N LEU A 100 7.38 -9.96 -9.29
CA LEU A 100 6.90 -10.13 -7.91
C LEU A 100 5.37 -10.19 -7.82
N VAL A 101 4.66 -9.36 -8.58
CA VAL A 101 3.19 -9.32 -8.57
C VAL A 101 2.54 -10.20 -9.64
N GLY A 102 3.31 -10.99 -10.39
CA GLY A 102 2.82 -11.89 -11.43
C GLY A 102 2.31 -11.17 -12.69
N MET A 103 2.90 -10.03 -13.04
CA MET A 103 2.50 -9.17 -14.15
C MET A 103 3.61 -8.92 -15.18
N SER A 104 4.62 -9.79 -15.26
CA SER A 104 5.81 -9.65 -16.11
C SER A 104 5.51 -9.35 -17.58
N ASN A 105 4.42 -9.92 -18.12
CA ASN A 105 4.02 -9.79 -19.54
C ASN A 105 3.00 -8.67 -19.78
N LYS A 106 2.77 -7.78 -18.82
CA LYS A 106 1.71 -6.74 -18.88
C LYS A 106 2.24 -5.31 -18.90
N GLY A 107 3.56 -5.10 -18.93
CA GLY A 107 4.17 -3.77 -18.87
C GLY A 107 3.76 -2.83 -20.01
N TYR A 108 3.42 -3.35 -21.18
CA TYR A 108 2.99 -2.59 -22.37
C TYR A 108 1.50 -2.20 -22.36
N LYS A 109 0.69 -2.81 -21.50
CA LYS A 109 -0.74 -2.54 -21.38
C LYS A 109 -1.01 -1.18 -20.72
N ILE A 110 -2.15 -0.57 -21.07
CA ILE A 110 -2.69 0.56 -20.30
C ILE A 110 -3.68 0.03 -19.25
N PRO A 111 -3.93 0.77 -18.13
CA PRO A 111 -4.79 0.30 -17.05
C PRO A 111 -6.18 -0.18 -17.50
N ASN A 112 -6.80 0.49 -18.47
CA ASN A 112 -8.14 0.14 -18.97
C ASN A 112 -8.19 -1.22 -19.69
N GLU A 113 -7.07 -1.80 -20.08
CA GLU A 113 -6.95 -3.13 -20.67
C GLU A 113 -6.76 -4.25 -19.63
N LEU A 114 -6.73 -3.89 -18.35
CA LEU A 114 -6.50 -4.81 -17.23
C LEU A 114 -7.79 -5.06 -16.45
N SER A 115 -7.95 -6.29 -15.94
CA SER A 115 -8.99 -6.58 -14.94
C SER A 115 -8.74 -5.81 -13.64
N GLY A 116 -9.77 -5.70 -12.79
CA GLY A 116 -9.61 -5.04 -11.47
C GLY A 116 -8.51 -5.66 -10.61
N GLY A 117 -8.43 -6.99 -10.60
CA GLY A 117 -7.36 -7.70 -9.89
C GLY A 117 -5.97 -7.44 -10.46
N GLU A 118 -5.83 -7.39 -11.80
CA GLU A 118 -4.58 -7.02 -12.46
C GLU A 118 -4.20 -5.57 -12.16
N GLN A 119 -5.16 -4.64 -12.19
CA GLN A 119 -4.91 -3.24 -11.79
C GLN A 119 -4.42 -3.15 -10.35
N GLN A 120 -5.03 -3.90 -9.42
CA GLN A 120 -4.61 -3.92 -8.02
C GLN A 120 -3.19 -4.50 -7.86
N ARG A 121 -2.83 -5.52 -8.62
CA ARG A 121 -1.45 -6.03 -8.66
C ARG A 121 -0.45 -4.95 -9.11
N ILE A 122 -0.79 -4.14 -10.10
CA ILE A 122 0.05 -3.01 -10.53
C ILE A 122 0.13 -1.92 -9.45
N VAL A 123 -0.95 -1.65 -8.73
CA VAL A 123 -0.93 -0.73 -7.57
C VAL A 123 0.03 -1.23 -6.50
N ILE A 124 0.03 -2.53 -6.21
CA ILE A 124 0.97 -3.14 -5.27
C ILE A 124 2.40 -3.07 -5.81
N ALA A 125 2.65 -3.36 -7.10
CA ALA A 125 3.96 -3.19 -7.74
C ALA A 125 4.47 -1.75 -7.56
N ARG A 126 3.61 -0.76 -7.78
CA ARG A 126 3.92 0.66 -7.56
C ARG A 126 4.28 0.95 -6.10
N ALA A 127 3.56 0.37 -5.16
CA ALA A 127 3.80 0.57 -3.74
C ALA A 127 5.15 0.02 -3.27
N VAL A 128 5.66 -1.06 -3.88
CA VAL A 128 6.93 -1.71 -3.48
C VAL A 128 8.15 -1.23 -4.23
N LEU A 129 8.01 -0.32 -5.20
CA LEU A 129 9.12 0.16 -6.06
C LEU A 129 10.36 0.63 -5.28
N ASN A 130 10.16 1.38 -4.21
CA ASN A 130 11.24 1.93 -3.38
C ASN A 130 11.56 1.05 -2.16
N SER A 131 11.21 -0.24 -2.17
CA SER A 131 11.43 -1.16 -1.06
C SER A 131 10.98 -0.59 0.29
N PRO A 132 9.69 -0.28 0.45
CA PRO A 132 9.18 0.43 1.61
C PRO A 132 9.34 -0.38 2.90
N ALA A 133 9.53 0.30 4.02
CA ALA A 133 9.53 -0.33 5.34
C ALA A 133 8.11 -0.76 5.76
N ILE A 134 7.11 0.02 5.35
CA ILE A 134 5.69 -0.21 5.68
C ILE A 134 4.84 -0.01 4.43
N ILE A 135 3.90 -0.93 4.21
CA ILE A 135 2.84 -0.81 3.21
C ILE A 135 1.53 -0.50 3.92
N LEU A 136 0.89 0.58 3.51
CA LEU A 136 -0.43 1.00 3.98
C LEU A 136 -1.45 0.67 2.89
N ALA A 137 -2.31 -0.32 3.13
CA ALA A 137 -3.30 -0.79 2.17
C ALA A 137 -4.71 -0.44 2.66
N ASP A 138 -5.36 0.50 1.97
CA ASP A 138 -6.71 0.95 2.32
C ASP A 138 -7.76 0.18 1.52
N GLU A 139 -8.46 -0.77 2.18
CA GLU A 139 -9.49 -1.64 1.59
C GLU A 139 -9.07 -2.23 0.23
N PRO A 140 -7.88 -2.87 0.12
CA PRO A 140 -7.30 -3.25 -1.18
C PRO A 140 -8.11 -4.30 -1.95
N THR A 141 -9.08 -4.91 -1.31
CA THR A 141 -9.96 -5.94 -1.89
C THR A 141 -11.40 -5.47 -2.08
N GLY A 142 -11.72 -4.22 -1.71
CA GLY A 142 -13.08 -3.72 -1.65
C GLY A 142 -13.84 -3.71 -2.99
N ASN A 143 -13.13 -3.62 -4.11
CA ASN A 143 -13.70 -3.58 -5.47
C ASN A 143 -13.49 -4.90 -6.25
N LEU A 144 -13.10 -5.98 -5.56
CA LEU A 144 -12.74 -7.25 -6.18
C LEU A 144 -13.72 -8.35 -5.75
N ASP A 145 -13.86 -9.36 -6.61
CA ASP A 145 -14.53 -10.60 -6.22
C ASP A 145 -13.74 -11.35 -5.14
N VAL A 146 -14.37 -12.30 -4.47
CA VAL A 146 -13.81 -12.98 -3.30
C VAL A 146 -12.49 -13.68 -3.61
N GLU A 147 -12.42 -14.42 -4.72
CA GLU A 147 -11.22 -15.20 -5.07
C GLU A 147 -10.06 -14.29 -5.48
N THR A 148 -10.34 -13.27 -6.27
CA THR A 148 -9.35 -12.24 -6.62
C THR A 148 -8.87 -11.51 -5.37
N GLY A 149 -9.80 -11.15 -4.46
CA GLY A 149 -9.47 -10.52 -3.19
C GLY A 149 -8.53 -11.36 -2.33
N LYS A 150 -8.76 -12.67 -2.22
CA LYS A 150 -7.87 -13.60 -1.52
C LYS A 150 -6.47 -13.60 -2.12
N SER A 151 -6.36 -13.66 -3.46
CA SER A 151 -5.07 -13.64 -4.13
C SER A 151 -4.28 -12.34 -3.89
N ILE A 152 -4.96 -11.21 -3.70
CA ILE A 152 -4.34 -9.94 -3.34
C ILE A 152 -3.84 -9.96 -1.89
N VAL A 153 -4.61 -10.51 -0.96
CA VAL A 153 -4.17 -10.64 0.45
C VAL A 153 -2.97 -11.58 0.55
N GLU A 154 -3.00 -12.71 -0.14
CA GLU A 154 -1.87 -13.64 -0.21
C GLU A 154 -0.60 -12.96 -0.76
N LEU A 155 -0.72 -12.18 -1.83
CA LEU A 155 0.40 -11.40 -2.37
C LEU A 155 0.96 -10.42 -1.32
N LEU A 156 0.11 -9.70 -0.58
CA LEU A 156 0.55 -8.80 0.48
C LEU A 156 1.24 -9.54 1.64
N HIS A 157 0.77 -10.75 1.99
CA HIS A 157 1.43 -11.59 2.97
C HIS A 157 2.83 -12.04 2.50
N ASN A 158 2.95 -12.50 1.26
CA ASN A 158 4.25 -12.87 0.68
C ASN A 158 5.22 -11.69 0.69
N ILE A 159 4.77 -10.48 0.37
CA ILE A 159 5.59 -9.26 0.45
C ILE A 159 5.98 -8.97 1.91
N CYS A 160 5.07 -9.15 2.86
CA CYS A 160 5.35 -8.99 4.29
C CYS A 160 6.48 -9.92 4.76
N GLU A 161 6.47 -11.17 4.32
CA GLU A 161 7.51 -12.15 4.64
C GLU A 161 8.91 -11.75 4.11
N THR A 162 8.98 -10.92 3.06
CA THR A 162 10.26 -10.39 2.56
C THR A 162 10.82 -9.24 3.39
N GLY A 163 10.10 -8.79 4.43
CA GLY A 163 10.59 -7.84 5.44
C GLY A 163 9.90 -6.47 5.48
N SER A 164 8.97 -6.17 4.57
CA SER A 164 8.08 -5.00 4.70
C SER A 164 6.98 -5.32 5.72
N SER A 165 6.61 -4.36 6.58
CA SER A 165 5.39 -4.50 7.39
C SER A 165 4.18 -4.08 6.56
N VAL A 166 3.02 -4.68 6.82
CA VAL A 166 1.77 -4.35 6.13
C VAL A 166 0.71 -3.93 7.14
N VAL A 167 0.07 -2.79 6.91
CA VAL A 167 -1.12 -2.36 7.63
C VAL A 167 -2.28 -2.30 6.63
N MET A 168 -3.22 -3.22 6.75
CA MET A 168 -4.34 -3.37 5.84
C MET A 168 -5.65 -3.02 6.54
N THR A 169 -6.39 -2.05 6.01
CA THR A 169 -7.77 -1.84 6.46
C THR A 169 -8.70 -2.82 5.75
N THR A 170 -9.65 -3.36 6.46
CA THR A 170 -10.70 -4.20 5.88
C THR A 170 -11.95 -4.24 6.77
N HIS A 171 -13.09 -4.48 6.15
CA HIS A 171 -14.34 -4.85 6.82
C HIS A 171 -14.70 -6.34 6.62
N ASN A 172 -13.92 -7.08 5.83
CA ASN A 172 -14.11 -8.50 5.57
C ASN A 172 -13.38 -9.35 6.59
N LEU A 173 -14.09 -9.79 7.63
CA LEU A 173 -13.52 -10.58 8.73
C LEU A 173 -13.18 -12.03 8.33
N GLN A 174 -13.67 -12.51 7.18
CA GLN A 174 -13.34 -13.86 6.73
C GLN A 174 -11.86 -13.95 6.30
N LEU A 175 -11.31 -12.88 5.73
CA LEU A 175 -9.90 -12.82 5.34
C LEU A 175 -8.95 -13.04 6.52
N LEU A 176 -9.32 -12.55 7.72
CA LEU A 176 -8.50 -12.69 8.93
C LEU A 176 -8.36 -14.15 9.39
N LYS A 177 -9.36 -14.98 9.08
CA LYS A 177 -9.34 -16.41 9.44
C LYS A 177 -8.42 -17.22 8.53
N GLU A 178 -8.39 -16.86 7.26
CA GLU A 178 -7.58 -17.55 6.24
C GLU A 178 -6.13 -17.03 6.22
N TYR A 179 -5.95 -15.75 6.50
CA TYR A 179 -4.65 -15.07 6.49
C TYR A 179 -4.41 -14.39 7.85
N PRO A 180 -3.82 -15.08 8.82
CA PRO A 180 -3.66 -14.56 10.18
C PRO A 180 -2.71 -13.35 10.24
N GLY A 181 -3.01 -12.44 11.14
CA GLY A 181 -2.21 -11.25 11.42
C GLY A 181 -2.66 -10.61 12.73
N ARG A 182 -1.94 -9.59 13.18
CA ARG A 182 -2.37 -8.83 14.35
C ARG A 182 -3.58 -7.97 14.02
N VAL A 183 -4.57 -7.93 14.90
CA VAL A 183 -5.84 -7.26 14.62
C VAL A 183 -6.06 -6.10 15.57
N TYR A 184 -6.30 -4.93 15.02
CA TYR A 184 -6.76 -3.75 15.73
C TYR A 184 -8.15 -3.36 15.27
N ARG A 185 -9.02 -3.05 16.23
CA ARG A 185 -10.38 -2.58 15.94
C ARG A 185 -10.48 -1.07 16.12
N CYS A 186 -10.97 -0.41 15.08
CA CYS A 186 -11.32 1.00 15.10
C CYS A 186 -12.83 1.16 15.35
N ALA A 187 -13.21 1.68 16.51
CA ALA A 187 -14.59 1.91 16.91
C ALA A 187 -14.66 3.07 17.89
N GLU A 188 -15.73 3.86 17.82
CA GLU A 188 -16.02 4.96 18.78
C GLU A 188 -14.79 5.88 19.02
N HIS A 189 -14.08 6.22 17.95
CA HIS A 189 -12.86 7.04 17.98
C HIS A 189 -11.66 6.42 18.74
N HIS A 190 -11.73 5.14 19.05
CA HIS A 190 -10.63 4.40 19.72
C HIS A 190 -10.14 3.26 18.85
N ILE A 191 -8.86 2.89 19.09
CA ILE A 191 -8.23 1.70 18.49
C ILE A 191 -7.91 0.75 19.64
N THR A 192 -8.40 -0.48 19.53
CA THR A 192 -8.19 -1.53 20.53
C THR A 192 -7.54 -2.76 19.88
N ASP A 193 -6.60 -3.38 20.56
CA ASP A 193 -6.03 -4.69 20.20
C ASP A 193 -7.10 -5.78 20.44
N VAL A 194 -7.26 -6.74 19.51
CA VAL A 194 -8.37 -7.71 19.52
C VAL A 194 -7.85 -9.15 19.42
#